data_a46793f302a400052edf78da6668d0ce
#
_entry.id   a46793f302a400052edf78da6668d0ce
#
_cell.length_a   1.000
_cell.length_b   1.000
_cell.length_c   1.000
_cell.angle_alpha   90.00
_cell.angle_beta   90.00
_cell.angle_gamma   90.00
#
_symmetry.space_group_name_H-M   'P 1'
#
loop_
_entity.id
_entity.type
_entity.pdbx_description
1 polymer ?
#
loop_
_entity_poly.entity_id
_entity_poly.type
_entity_poly.pdbx_seq_one_letter_code
_entity_poly.pdbx_strand_id
1 'polypeptide(L)'
;MPETFVSLVGNLTDDPEVRFTPQGTQVGSFRLAVTPRVREGDTWKDGETSFFRVNVWRDLATHVGDSLSKGDRALVVGRLKARAWETPEGERRSVVEVEAEEVGPSLRWATATPQRANGNAKADTGTGAGSRKGGRR
;
A
#
# COMPACT_ATOMS: atom_id res chain seq x y z
N MET A 1 7.59 -18.98 -13.91
CA MET A 1 7.44 -17.76 -14.71
C MET A 1 8.08 -16.59 -14.01
N PRO A 2 8.85 -15.81 -14.72
CA PRO A 2 9.41 -14.62 -14.10
C PRO A 2 8.34 -13.58 -13.82
N GLU A 3 8.54 -12.88 -12.74
CA GLU A 3 7.66 -11.79 -12.36
C GLU A 3 8.51 -10.60 -11.99
N THR A 4 7.95 -9.44 -12.12
CA THR A 4 8.66 -8.21 -11.75
C THR A 4 8.17 -7.74 -10.40
N PHE A 5 9.05 -7.79 -9.43
CA PHE A 5 8.74 -7.30 -8.09
C PHE A 5 9.23 -5.88 -7.94
N VAL A 6 8.51 -5.09 -7.19
CA VAL A 6 8.89 -3.72 -6.94
C VAL A 6 8.71 -3.40 -5.46
N SER A 7 9.51 -2.47 -5.01
CA SER A 7 9.37 -1.89 -3.67
C SER A 7 9.19 -0.39 -3.87
N LEU A 8 8.13 0.14 -3.30
CA LEU A 8 7.80 1.55 -3.47
C LEU A 8 7.68 2.22 -2.13
N VAL A 9 8.09 3.46 -2.07
CA VAL A 9 7.84 4.31 -0.91
C VAL A 9 7.29 5.62 -1.43
N GLY A 10 6.14 6.01 -0.94
CA GLY A 10 5.51 7.24 -1.40
C GLY A 10 4.34 7.61 -0.52
N ASN A 11 3.57 8.57 -0.99
CA ASN A 11 2.44 9.08 -0.22
C ASN A 11 1.14 8.76 -0.92
N LEU A 12 0.13 8.40 -0.14
CA LEU A 12 -1.19 8.18 -0.70
C LEU A 12 -1.76 9.50 -1.19
N THR A 13 -2.29 9.49 -2.41
CA THR A 13 -2.90 10.71 -2.95
C THR A 13 -4.33 10.87 -2.49
N ASP A 14 -4.97 9.78 -2.09
CA ASP A 14 -6.36 9.76 -1.64
C ASP A 14 -6.53 8.66 -0.63
N ASP A 15 -7.65 8.66 0.07
CA ASP A 15 -7.96 7.56 0.96
C ASP A 15 -8.12 6.27 0.17
N PRO A 16 -7.70 5.12 0.73
CA PRO A 16 -7.93 3.86 0.05
C PRO A 16 -9.40 3.58 -0.18
N GLU A 17 -9.70 2.97 -1.31
CA GLU A 17 -11.05 2.60 -1.64
C GLU A 17 -11.17 1.09 -1.48
N VAL A 18 -12.09 0.64 -0.64
CA VAL A 18 -12.26 -0.79 -0.37
C VAL A 18 -13.67 -1.18 -0.75
N ARG A 19 -13.79 -2.26 -1.51
CA ARG A 19 -15.10 -2.71 -1.95
C ARG A 19 -15.09 -4.23 -2.08
N PHE A 20 -16.24 -4.81 -2.40
CA PHE A 20 -16.36 -6.24 -2.60
C PHE A 20 -16.58 -6.54 -4.08
N THR A 21 -15.95 -7.61 -4.54
CA THR A 21 -16.23 -8.08 -5.89
C THR A 21 -17.57 -8.80 -5.91
N PRO A 22 -18.13 -9.11 -7.10
CA PRO A 22 -19.36 -9.88 -7.15
C PRO A 22 -19.28 -11.22 -6.47
N GLN A 23 -18.09 -11.80 -6.36
CA GLN A 23 -17.92 -13.07 -5.68
C GLN A 23 -17.79 -12.90 -4.18
N GLY A 24 -17.83 -11.67 -3.67
CA GLY A 24 -17.73 -11.43 -2.24
C GLY A 24 -16.32 -11.28 -1.73
N THR A 25 -15.34 -11.20 -2.61
CA THR A 25 -13.96 -11.00 -2.20
C THR A 25 -13.69 -9.52 -1.99
N GLN A 26 -13.04 -9.19 -0.90
CA GLN A 26 -12.71 -7.80 -0.63
C GLN A 26 -11.49 -7.38 -1.42
N VAL A 27 -11.57 -6.22 -2.04
CA VAL A 27 -10.45 -5.67 -2.80
C VAL A 27 -10.37 -4.19 -2.50
N GLY A 28 -9.15 -3.69 -2.42
CA GLY A 28 -8.93 -2.27 -2.19
C GLY A 28 -7.93 -1.75 -3.19
N SER A 29 -7.91 -0.44 -3.32
CA SER A 29 -6.91 0.20 -4.16
C SER A 29 -6.61 1.58 -3.63
N PHE A 30 -5.40 2.01 -3.89
CA PHE A 30 -5.00 3.38 -3.58
C PHE A 30 -3.94 3.79 -4.58
N ARG A 31 -3.73 5.09 -4.65
CA ARG A 31 -2.75 5.64 -5.57
C ARG A 31 -1.59 6.18 -4.75
N LEU A 32 -0.40 5.81 -5.15
CA LEU A 32 0.81 6.18 -4.43
C LEU A 32 1.64 7.12 -5.29
N ALA A 33 1.97 8.28 -4.74
CA ALA A 33 2.83 9.24 -5.42
C ALA A 33 4.25 9.02 -4.95
N VAL A 34 5.13 8.65 -5.86
CA VAL A 34 6.52 8.37 -5.55
C VAL A 34 7.37 9.43 -6.20
N THR A 35 8.07 10.20 -5.36
CA THR A 35 8.88 11.30 -5.84
C THR A 35 10.33 11.02 -5.48
N PRO A 36 11.18 10.72 -6.45
CA PRO A 36 12.57 10.46 -6.16
C PRO A 36 13.31 11.75 -5.85
N ARG A 37 14.37 11.64 -5.08
CA ARG A 37 15.28 12.75 -4.87
C ARG A 37 16.43 12.58 -5.83
N VAL A 38 16.73 13.63 -6.55
CA VAL A 38 17.80 13.60 -7.53
C VAL A 38 18.85 14.63 -7.14
N ARG A 39 20.09 14.29 -7.45
CA ARG A 39 21.19 15.17 -7.15
C ARG A 39 21.51 16.01 -8.36
N GLU A 40 21.64 17.31 -8.13
CA GLU A 40 22.01 18.22 -9.19
C GLU A 40 23.14 19.07 -8.67
N GLY A 41 24.37 18.77 -9.09
CA GLY A 41 25.54 19.43 -8.51
C GLY A 41 25.67 19.05 -7.06
N ASP A 42 25.70 20.05 -6.19
CA ASP A 42 25.83 19.81 -4.76
C ASP A 42 24.50 19.81 -4.04
N THR A 43 23.41 19.96 -4.75
CA THR A 43 22.10 20.07 -4.10
C THR A 43 21.25 18.88 -4.46
N TRP A 44 20.27 18.61 -3.61
CA TRP A 44 19.26 17.58 -3.83
C TRP A 44 17.94 18.27 -4.09
N LYS A 45 17.21 17.75 -5.05
CA LYS A 45 15.88 18.29 -5.32
C LYS A 45 14.95 17.14 -5.66
N ASP A 46 13.68 17.42 -5.66
CA ASP A 46 12.69 16.41 -6.02
C ASP A 46 12.74 16.17 -7.53
N GLY A 47 12.72 14.93 -7.91
CA GLY A 47 12.59 14.56 -9.31
C GLY A 47 11.13 14.52 -9.70
N GLU A 48 10.89 13.92 -10.84
CA GLU A 48 9.54 13.82 -11.35
C GLU A 48 8.74 12.78 -10.58
N THR A 49 7.52 13.11 -10.19
CA THR A 49 6.69 12.21 -9.42
C THR A 49 6.04 11.19 -10.35
N SER A 50 6.12 9.94 -9.95
CA SER A 50 5.43 8.85 -10.63
C SER A 50 4.26 8.41 -9.75
N PHE A 51 3.17 8.04 -10.41
CA PHE A 51 1.98 7.59 -9.69
C PHE A 51 1.75 6.13 -9.99
N PHE A 52 1.49 5.36 -8.94
CA PHE A 52 1.25 3.93 -9.07
C PHE A 52 -0.10 3.59 -8.46
N ARG A 53 -0.89 2.83 -9.19
CA ARG A 53 -2.10 2.26 -8.62
C ARG A 53 -1.73 0.96 -7.93
N VAL A 54 -2.10 0.84 -6.67
CA VAL A 54 -1.78 -0.33 -5.87
C VAL A 54 -3.08 -1.03 -5.52
N ASN A 55 -3.13 -2.32 -5.81
CA ASN A 55 -4.29 -3.14 -5.49
C ASN A 55 -3.96 -4.07 -4.34
N VAL A 56 -4.89 -4.21 -3.41
CA VAL A 56 -4.74 -5.08 -2.24
C VAL A 56 -5.99 -5.95 -2.15
N TRP A 57 -5.82 -7.16 -1.62
CA TRP A 57 -6.89 -8.14 -1.62
C TRP A 57 -7.12 -8.72 -0.24
N ARG A 58 -8.37 -9.08 0.02
CA ARG A 58 -8.78 -9.83 1.20
C ARG A 58 -8.42 -9.09 2.48
N ASP A 59 -7.83 -9.75 3.44
CA ASP A 59 -7.52 -9.14 4.73
C ASP A 59 -6.59 -7.95 4.60
N LEU A 60 -5.65 -8.01 3.67
CA LEU A 60 -4.76 -6.88 3.46
C LEU A 60 -5.57 -5.64 3.05
N ALA A 61 -6.61 -5.83 2.23
CA ALA A 61 -7.44 -4.71 1.83
C ALA A 61 -8.15 -4.09 3.02
N THR A 62 -8.70 -4.93 3.91
CA THR A 62 -9.36 -4.44 5.10
C THR A 62 -8.38 -3.65 5.97
N HIS A 63 -7.21 -4.23 6.19
CA HIS A 63 -6.24 -3.59 7.07
C HIS A 63 -5.72 -2.28 6.49
N VAL A 64 -5.52 -2.23 5.18
CA VAL A 64 -5.10 -0.99 4.54
C VAL A 64 -6.17 0.07 4.69
N GLY A 65 -7.43 -0.29 4.47
CA GLY A 65 -8.52 0.66 4.61
C GLY A 65 -8.66 1.19 6.01
N ASP A 66 -8.35 0.37 7.01
CA ASP A 66 -8.46 0.78 8.39
C ASP A 66 -7.23 1.53 8.89
N SER A 67 -6.13 1.48 8.14
CA SER A 67 -4.87 1.98 8.66
C SER A 67 -4.32 3.20 7.95
N LEU A 68 -4.56 3.32 6.65
CA LEU A 68 -3.91 4.37 5.86
C LEU A 68 -4.92 5.38 5.35
N SER A 69 -4.47 6.61 5.24
CA SER A 69 -5.30 7.71 4.78
C SER A 69 -4.52 8.56 3.80
N LYS A 70 -5.24 9.43 3.11
CA LYS A 70 -4.63 10.38 2.20
C LYS A 70 -3.50 11.12 2.89
N GLY A 71 -2.37 11.20 2.21
CA GLY A 71 -1.20 11.91 2.71
C GLY A 71 -0.24 11.05 3.49
N ASP A 72 -0.64 9.84 3.89
CA ASP A 72 0.26 8.98 4.64
C ASP A 72 1.38 8.47 3.76
N ARG A 73 2.56 8.35 4.35
CA ARG A 73 3.71 7.77 3.67
C ARG A 73 3.70 6.27 3.93
N ALA A 74 3.78 5.50 2.86
CA ALA A 74 3.65 4.05 2.96
C ALA A 74 4.71 3.35 2.14
N LEU A 75 5.02 2.12 2.59
CA LEU A 75 5.88 1.21 1.85
C LEU A 75 5.01 0.14 1.23
N VAL A 76 5.32 -0.20 0.00
CA VAL A 76 4.57 -1.22 -0.73
C VAL A 76 5.55 -2.15 -1.41
N VAL A 77 5.36 -3.44 -1.22
CA VAL A 77 6.12 -4.46 -1.94
C VAL A 77 5.12 -5.31 -2.69
N GLY A 78 5.34 -5.51 -3.96
CA GLY A 78 4.42 -6.30 -4.74
C GLY A 78 4.93 -6.57 -6.13
N ARG A 79 4.03 -7.01 -6.98
CA ARG A 79 4.35 -7.40 -8.34
C ARG A 79 3.70 -6.43 -9.31
N LEU A 80 4.43 -6.10 -10.36
CA LEU A 80 3.82 -5.34 -11.46
C LEU A 80 2.94 -6.26 -12.26
N LYS A 81 1.79 -5.78 -12.61
CA LYS A 81 0.84 -6.57 -13.38
C LYS A 81 0.22 -5.68 -14.45
N ALA A 82 0.27 -6.14 -15.69
CA ALA A 82 -0.33 -5.42 -16.79
C ALA A 82 -1.81 -5.73 -16.87
N ARG A 83 -2.59 -4.73 -17.18
CA ARG A 83 -4.02 -4.90 -17.40
C ARG A 83 -4.36 -4.19 -18.70
N ALA A 84 -5.05 -4.88 -19.59
CA ALA A 84 -5.41 -4.32 -20.87
C ALA A 84 -6.88 -4.46 -21.11
N TRP A 85 -7.45 -3.52 -21.84
CA TRP A 85 -8.86 -3.59 -22.20
C TRP A 85 -9.08 -2.81 -23.50
N GLU A 86 -10.23 -3.01 -24.07
CA GLU A 86 -10.61 -2.33 -25.30
C GLU A 86 -11.70 -1.34 -24.97
N THR A 87 -11.56 -0.11 -25.47
CA THR A 87 -12.56 0.91 -25.25
C THR A 87 -13.73 0.70 -26.19
N PRO A 88 -14.88 1.34 -25.91
CA PRO A 88 -16.01 1.24 -26.84
C PRO A 88 -15.68 1.72 -28.26
N GLU A 89 -14.71 2.60 -28.39
CA GLU A 89 -14.28 3.06 -29.70
C GLU A 89 -13.33 2.10 -30.41
N GLY A 90 -13.01 0.99 -29.76
CA GLY A 90 -12.14 -0.01 -30.37
C GLY A 90 -10.67 0.19 -30.10
N GLU A 91 -10.33 1.15 -29.25
CA GLU A 91 -8.93 1.39 -28.91
C GLU A 91 -8.48 0.43 -27.82
N ARG A 92 -7.26 -0.04 -27.96
CA ARG A 92 -6.70 -0.91 -26.94
C ARG A 92 -5.90 -0.06 -25.95
N ARG A 93 -6.20 -0.23 -24.70
CA ARG A 93 -5.53 0.49 -23.63
C ARG A 93 -4.89 -0.49 -22.67
N SER A 94 -3.81 -0.07 -22.05
CA SER A 94 -3.17 -0.90 -21.06
C SER A 94 -2.56 -0.03 -19.97
N VAL A 95 -2.48 -0.61 -18.77
CA VAL A 95 -1.81 0.04 -17.64
C VAL A 95 -1.04 -1.02 -16.91
N VAL A 96 -0.05 -0.57 -16.15
CA VAL A 96 0.68 -1.46 -15.25
C VAL A 96 0.34 -1.03 -13.84
N GLU A 97 -0.10 -1.99 -13.04
CA GLU A 97 -0.50 -1.74 -11.67
C GLU A 97 0.33 -2.60 -10.74
N VAL A 98 0.31 -2.30 -9.46
CA VAL A 98 1.04 -3.07 -8.48
C VAL A 98 0.06 -3.91 -7.69
N GLU A 99 0.28 -5.23 -7.69
CA GLU A 99 -0.48 -6.14 -6.84
C GLU A 99 0.34 -6.29 -5.58
N ALA A 100 -0.09 -5.68 -4.50
CA ALA A 100 0.70 -5.60 -3.29
C ALA A 100 0.69 -6.91 -2.52
N GLU A 101 1.81 -7.26 -1.96
CA GLU A 101 1.93 -8.37 -1.04
C GLU A 101 2.19 -7.88 0.37
N GLU A 102 2.87 -6.74 0.50
CA GLU A 102 3.11 -6.12 1.80
C GLU A 102 2.87 -4.64 1.70
N VAL A 103 2.20 -4.10 2.68
CA VAL A 103 1.94 -2.67 2.76
C VAL A 103 2.09 -2.26 4.21
N GLY A 104 2.74 -1.15 4.46
CA GLY A 104 2.86 -0.65 5.81
C GLY A 104 3.10 0.84 5.83
N PRO A 105 2.80 1.48 6.95
CA PRO A 105 3.13 2.89 7.09
C PRO A 105 4.62 3.07 7.28
N SER A 106 5.14 4.17 6.79
CA SER A 106 6.53 4.51 7.00
C SER A 106 6.67 5.15 8.37
N LEU A 107 7.65 4.70 9.13
CA LEU A 107 7.91 5.28 10.44
C LEU A 107 8.98 6.36 10.41
N ARG A 108 9.36 6.77 9.21
CA ARG A 108 10.40 7.77 9.10
C ARG A 108 9.98 9.09 9.75
N TRP A 109 8.71 9.47 9.59
CA TRP A 109 8.23 10.74 10.15
C TRP A 109 6.93 10.60 10.93
N ALA A 110 6.56 9.37 11.26
CA ALA A 110 5.33 9.11 12.00
C ALA A 110 5.50 7.89 12.85
N THR A 111 4.64 7.74 13.84
CA THR A 111 4.62 6.53 14.67
C THR A 111 3.38 5.74 14.33
N ALA A 112 3.44 4.44 14.60
CA ALA A 112 2.29 3.58 14.38
C ALA A 112 2.33 2.47 15.41
N THR A 113 1.15 2.05 15.83
CA THR A 113 1.02 0.96 16.79
C THR A 113 0.18 -0.14 16.16
N PRO A 114 0.81 -1.25 15.77
CA PRO A 114 0.05 -2.32 15.16
C PRO A 114 -0.92 -2.96 16.12
N GLN A 115 -2.06 -3.37 15.58
CA GLN A 115 -3.01 -4.16 16.32
C GLN A 115 -3.15 -5.47 15.60
N ARG A 116 -2.97 -6.56 16.33
CA ARG A 116 -3.03 -7.87 15.73
C ARG A 116 -4.46 -8.18 15.28
N ALA A 117 -4.58 -8.80 14.12
CA ALA A 117 -5.89 -9.17 13.61
C ALA A 117 -6.56 -10.14 14.54
N ASN A 118 -7.90 -10.12 14.59
CA ASN A 118 -8.64 -10.88 15.56
C ASN A 118 -8.42 -12.38 15.45
N GLY A 119 -8.01 -12.87 14.30
CA GLY A 119 -7.74 -14.29 14.18
C GLY A 119 -6.62 -14.75 15.05
N ASN A 120 -5.81 -13.83 15.55
CA ASN A 120 -4.70 -14.16 16.42
C ASN A 120 -4.93 -13.70 17.84
N ALA A 121 -6.13 -13.43 18.18
CA ALA A 121 -6.40 -12.90 19.50
C ALA A 121 -5.88 -13.80 20.60
N LYS A 122 -5.94 -15.08 20.39
CA LYS A 122 -5.46 -15.98 21.43
C LYS A 122 -3.99 -15.80 21.69
N ALA A 123 -3.26 -15.41 20.66
CA ALA A 123 -1.86 -15.22 20.84
C ALA A 123 -1.54 -14.00 21.64
N ASP A 124 -2.51 -13.13 21.76
CA ASP A 124 -2.29 -11.94 22.46
C ASP A 124 -2.51 -12.04 23.88
N THR A 125 -3.02 -13.04 24.23
CA THR A 125 -3.35 -13.17 25.56
C THR A 125 -2.44 -12.52 26.50
N GLY A 126 -2.34 -12.25 26.20
CA GLY A 126 -1.75 -11.72 26.52
C GLY A 126 -1.23 -10.85 26.57
N THR A 127 -1.45 -10.96 26.33
CA THR A 127 -1.02 -10.21 26.45
C THR A 127 -0.79 -9.32 26.46
N GLY A 128 -0.89 -9.33 26.57
CA GLY A 128 -0.67 -8.64 26.62
C GLY A 128 -0.31 -7.85 26.42
N ALA A 129 -0.52 -7.94 26.59
CA ALA A 129 -0.11 -7.28 26.53
C ALA A 129 0.35 -6.57 26.36
N GLY A 130 0.25 -6.65 26.42
CA GLY A 130 0.75 -6.09 26.43
C GLY A 130 1.21 -5.34 26.35
N SER A 131 1.04 -5.38 26.63
CA SER A 131 1.54 -4.74 26.73
C SER A 131 2.33 -4.06 26.65
N ARG A 132 2.46 -4.11 26.74
CA ARG A 132 3.17 -3.54 26.76
C ARG A 132 3.76 -2.69 26.65
N LYS A 133 3.76 -2.61 26.75
CA LYS A 133 4.27 -1.92 26.64
C LYS A 133 4.65 -1.14 26.41
N GLY A 134 4.60 -1.08 26.61
CA GLY A 134 5.04 -0.43 26.48
C GLY A 134 5.46 0.08 26.12
N GLY A 135 5.34 0.15 26.24
CA GLY A 135 5.92 0.63 26.10
C GLY A 135 6.53 1.00 25.70
N ARG A 136 6.61 0.96 25.78
CA ARG A 136 7.20 1.34 25.51
C ARG A 136 7.81 1.82 25.11
N ARG A 137 8.05 1.86 25.22
CA ARG A 137 8.51 2.21 24.88
C ARG A 137 8.90 2.65 24.60
#